data_d8e1e33880ee12b12e6de465d8d2abb8
#
_entry.id   d8e1e33880ee12b12e6de465d8d2abb8
#
_cell.length_a   1.000
_cell.length_b   1.000
_cell.length_c   1.000
_cell.angle_alpha   90.00
_cell.angle_beta   90.00
_cell.angle_gamma   90.00
#
_symmetry.space_group_name_H-M   'P 1'
#
loop_
_entity.id
_entity.type
_entity.pdbx_description
1 polymer ?
#
loop_
_entity_poly.entity_id
_entity_poly.type
_entity_poly.pdbx_seq_one_letter_code
_entity_poly.pdbx_strand_id
1 'polypeptide(L)'
;MNRAADAAVPTAAWTVVIPVKAPAGAKTRLAVAVPTVEREALARAFALDTIAAALAARSVARVVVVGDDASLAGEAEFVPEPVDRPRGLTRAIEYGIAHAGASGDELEAQGVAVLLGDLPALKPEELDAALDAAARHPLAFVRDADGTGTTLATASSGAVLRPHFGADSAARHAAAGFVELEASAGLARDVDTIDALAEALELGVGPLTSAAASRILLRGGASAPKSP
;
A
#
# COMPACT_ATOMS: atom_id res chain seq x y z
N MET A 1 -25.64 -21.20 -34.99
CA MET A 1 -25.12 -21.40 -33.63
C MET A 1 -23.69 -20.93 -33.64
N ASN A 2 -23.48 -19.66 -33.30
CA ASN A 2 -22.17 -19.02 -33.31
C ASN A 2 -21.74 -18.88 -31.85
N ARG A 3 -20.87 -19.78 -31.42
CA ARG A 3 -20.25 -19.75 -30.05
C ARG A 3 -19.14 -18.75 -30.16
N ALA A 4 -19.43 -17.49 -29.80
CA ALA A 4 -18.40 -16.51 -29.57
C ALA A 4 -17.49 -17.08 -28.47
N ALA A 5 -16.25 -17.38 -28.84
CA ALA A 5 -15.21 -17.71 -27.87
C ALA A 5 -15.07 -16.54 -26.94
N ASP A 6 -15.38 -16.80 -25.69
CA ASP A 6 -15.01 -15.95 -24.56
C ASP A 6 -13.47 -15.95 -24.51
N ALA A 7 -12.88 -15.00 -25.22
CA ALA A 7 -11.44 -14.78 -25.14
C ALA A 7 -11.20 -14.23 -23.74
N ALA A 8 -10.69 -15.07 -22.84
CA ALA A 8 -10.19 -14.65 -21.55
C ALA A 8 -9.23 -13.47 -21.81
N VAL A 9 -9.60 -12.27 -21.39
CA VAL A 9 -8.72 -11.11 -21.37
C VAL A 9 -7.50 -11.55 -20.56
N PRO A 10 -6.27 -11.45 -21.10
CA PRO A 10 -5.08 -11.79 -20.34
C PRO A 10 -5.10 -10.98 -19.05
N THR A 11 -5.13 -11.64 -17.92
CA THR A 11 -5.09 -10.98 -16.61
C THR A 11 -3.74 -10.27 -16.53
N ALA A 12 -3.77 -8.94 -16.48
CA ALA A 12 -2.57 -8.14 -16.42
C ALA A 12 -1.75 -8.53 -15.20
N ALA A 13 -0.53 -8.99 -15.39
CA ALA A 13 0.35 -9.41 -14.31
C ALA A 13 1.16 -8.19 -13.83
N TRP A 14 0.77 -7.57 -12.72
CA TRP A 14 1.44 -6.42 -12.14
C TRP A 14 2.53 -6.85 -11.15
N THR A 15 3.67 -6.14 -11.17
CA THR A 15 4.61 -6.14 -10.06
C THR A 15 4.28 -4.98 -9.13
N VAL A 16 3.95 -5.28 -7.87
CA VAL A 16 3.61 -4.28 -6.86
C VAL A 16 4.79 -4.07 -5.92
N VAL A 17 5.29 -2.83 -5.86
CA VAL A 17 6.34 -2.39 -4.95
C VAL A 17 5.69 -1.74 -3.74
N ILE A 18 6.00 -2.25 -2.54
CA ILE A 18 5.48 -1.72 -1.27
C ILE A 18 6.65 -1.25 -0.41
N PRO A 19 6.86 0.06 -0.28
CA PRO A 19 7.85 0.59 0.65
C PRO A 19 7.34 0.48 2.07
N VAL A 20 8.11 -0.16 2.96
CA VAL A 20 7.77 -0.32 4.37
C VAL A 20 8.93 0.15 5.24
N LYS A 21 8.66 1.07 6.16
CA LYS A 21 9.64 1.47 7.18
C LYS A 21 9.50 0.63 8.43
N ALA A 22 10.62 0.38 9.12
CA ALA A 22 10.56 -0.17 10.46
C ALA A 22 9.59 0.63 11.33
N PRO A 23 8.79 -0.04 12.18
CA PRO A 23 7.78 0.61 13.01
C PRO A 23 8.35 1.64 13.99
N ALA A 24 9.64 1.54 14.33
CA ALA A 24 10.33 2.48 15.22
C ALA A 24 10.27 3.90 14.66
N GLY A 25 9.53 4.78 15.32
CA GLY A 25 9.29 6.17 14.89
C GLY A 25 8.23 6.36 13.81
N ALA A 26 7.54 5.29 13.37
CA ALA A 26 6.43 5.40 12.45
C ALA A 26 5.19 6.05 13.09
N LYS A 27 4.32 6.66 12.23
CA LYS A 27 3.00 7.15 12.64
C LYS A 27 3.04 8.16 13.81
N THR A 28 3.89 9.18 13.71
CA THR A 28 4.06 10.20 14.75
C THR A 28 2.76 10.95 15.09
N ARG A 29 1.82 11.08 14.15
CA ARG A 29 0.50 11.70 14.39
C ARG A 29 -0.39 10.83 15.28
N LEU A 30 -0.22 9.50 15.28
CA LEU A 30 -0.86 8.60 16.25
C LEU A 30 -0.27 8.74 17.66
N ALA A 31 0.93 9.34 17.83
CA ALA A 31 1.64 9.44 19.10
C ALA A 31 0.88 10.24 20.17
N VAL A 32 -0.06 11.09 19.78
CA VAL A 32 -0.89 11.87 20.71
C VAL A 32 -1.87 10.97 21.48
N ALA A 33 -2.33 9.87 20.87
CA ALA A 33 -3.38 9.02 21.42
C ALA A 33 -2.91 7.58 21.73
N VAL A 34 -1.80 7.13 21.12
CA VAL A 34 -1.36 5.72 21.20
C VAL A 34 0.09 5.64 21.69
N PRO A 35 0.38 4.89 22.78
CA PRO A 35 1.74 4.66 23.27
C PRO A 35 2.65 4.05 22.19
N THR A 36 3.97 4.22 22.33
CA THR A 36 4.94 3.83 21.30
C THR A 36 4.85 2.36 20.91
N VAL A 37 4.78 1.45 21.89
CA VAL A 37 4.74 0.00 21.62
C VAL A 37 3.49 -0.41 20.84
N GLU A 38 2.33 0.13 21.21
CA GLU A 38 1.07 -0.11 20.54
C GLU A 38 1.04 0.49 19.13
N ARG A 39 1.66 1.67 18.95
CA ARG A 39 1.79 2.33 17.64
C ARG A 39 2.68 1.54 16.71
N GLU A 40 3.79 1.00 17.21
CA GLU A 40 4.66 0.11 16.43
C GLU A 40 3.94 -1.19 16.04
N ALA A 41 3.16 -1.77 16.95
CA ALA A 41 2.36 -2.94 16.67
C ALA A 41 1.28 -2.68 15.60
N LEU A 42 0.62 -1.51 15.65
CA LEU A 42 -0.33 -1.08 14.62
C LEU A 42 0.35 -0.89 13.26
N ALA A 43 1.46 -0.15 13.21
CA ALA A 43 2.17 0.09 11.95
C ALA A 43 2.63 -1.22 11.30
N ARG A 44 3.09 -2.19 12.10
CA ARG A 44 3.42 -3.53 11.64
C ARG A 44 2.18 -4.27 11.11
N ALA A 45 1.06 -4.19 11.82
CA ALA A 45 -0.18 -4.84 11.42
C ALA A 45 -0.71 -4.26 10.10
N PHE A 46 -0.68 -2.93 9.94
CA PHE A 46 -1.09 -2.27 8.70
C PHE A 46 -0.28 -2.77 7.50
N ALA A 47 1.07 -2.80 7.63
CA ALA A 47 1.94 -3.26 6.57
C ALA A 47 1.65 -4.71 6.17
N LEU A 48 1.54 -5.61 7.14
CA LEU A 48 1.31 -7.03 6.89
C LEU A 48 -0.08 -7.29 6.29
N ASP A 49 -1.13 -6.60 6.75
CA ASP A 49 -2.48 -6.74 6.18
C ASP A 49 -2.54 -6.18 4.74
N THR A 50 -1.88 -5.04 4.48
CA THR A 50 -1.78 -4.46 3.13
C THR A 50 -1.04 -5.40 2.17
N ILE A 51 0.11 -5.96 2.60
CA ILE A 51 0.90 -6.91 1.82
C ILE A 51 0.10 -8.18 1.55
N ALA A 52 -0.61 -8.70 2.55
CA ALA A 52 -1.46 -9.89 2.38
C ALA A 52 -2.58 -9.65 1.36
N ALA A 53 -3.21 -8.46 1.38
CA ALA A 53 -4.22 -8.09 0.39
C ALA A 53 -3.62 -8.00 -1.02
N ALA A 54 -2.41 -7.43 -1.16
CA ALA A 54 -1.72 -7.34 -2.44
C ALA A 54 -1.34 -8.72 -3.00
N LEU A 55 -0.84 -9.64 -2.13
CA LEU A 55 -0.52 -11.02 -2.52
C LEU A 55 -1.76 -11.83 -2.94
N ALA A 56 -2.93 -11.51 -2.39
CA ALA A 56 -4.17 -12.20 -2.68
C ALA A 56 -4.89 -11.65 -3.94
N ALA A 57 -4.47 -10.50 -4.46
CA ALA A 57 -5.05 -9.89 -5.65
C ALA A 57 -4.66 -10.68 -6.92
N ARG A 58 -5.64 -10.96 -7.79
CA ARG A 58 -5.46 -11.79 -9.00
C ARG A 58 -4.64 -11.12 -10.10
N SER A 59 -4.69 -9.79 -10.14
CA SER A 59 -3.93 -8.98 -11.11
C SER A 59 -2.46 -8.81 -10.71
N VAL A 60 -2.06 -9.28 -9.52
CA VAL A 60 -0.71 -9.15 -8.98
C VAL A 60 0.05 -10.46 -9.18
N ALA A 61 1.12 -10.42 -9.97
CA ALA A 61 2.01 -11.55 -10.17
C ALA A 61 3.16 -11.59 -9.14
N ARG A 62 3.57 -10.42 -8.63
CA ARG A 62 4.73 -10.30 -7.75
C ARG A 62 4.54 -9.13 -6.79
N VAL A 63 4.89 -9.33 -5.53
CA VAL A 63 4.97 -8.26 -4.52
C VAL A 63 6.41 -8.13 -4.04
N VAL A 64 6.96 -6.93 -4.14
CA VAL A 64 8.31 -6.56 -3.71
C VAL A 64 8.20 -5.58 -2.55
N VAL A 65 8.59 -6.00 -1.36
CA VAL A 65 8.64 -5.17 -0.17
C VAL A 65 10.03 -4.59 0.01
N VAL A 66 10.13 -3.27 0.05
CA VAL A 66 11.40 -2.56 0.24
C VAL A 66 11.44 -1.93 1.62
N GLY A 67 12.45 -2.26 2.41
CA GLY A 67 12.55 -1.74 3.77
C GLY A 67 13.81 -2.17 4.51
N ASP A 68 13.80 -1.99 5.82
CA ASP A 68 14.92 -2.31 6.72
C ASP A 68 14.61 -3.48 7.68
N ASP A 69 13.40 -4.04 7.63
CA ASP A 69 12.98 -5.18 8.46
C ASP A 69 12.28 -6.26 7.60
N ALA A 70 13.00 -7.33 7.31
CA ALA A 70 12.48 -8.45 6.52
C ALA A 70 11.25 -9.12 7.14
N SER A 71 11.05 -9.02 8.46
CA SER A 71 9.88 -9.58 9.12
C SER A 71 8.56 -8.90 8.75
N LEU A 72 8.64 -7.74 8.06
CA LEU A 72 7.47 -7.02 7.55
C LEU A 72 7.05 -7.46 6.14
N ALA A 73 7.85 -8.28 5.46
CA ALA A 73 7.53 -8.72 4.10
C ALA A 73 6.44 -9.82 4.05
N GLY A 74 6.23 -10.55 5.16
CA GLY A 74 5.33 -11.70 5.13
C GLY A 74 5.84 -12.76 4.14
N GLU A 75 5.00 -13.13 3.16
CA GLU A 75 5.33 -14.07 2.08
C GLU A 75 5.82 -13.37 0.80
N ALA A 76 5.88 -12.03 0.80
CA ALA A 76 6.38 -11.25 -0.34
C ALA A 76 7.89 -11.30 -0.43
N GLU A 77 8.43 -10.96 -1.60
CA GLU A 77 9.85 -10.78 -1.80
C GLU A 77 10.36 -9.58 -1.00
N PHE A 78 11.39 -9.77 -0.19
CA PHE A 78 12.02 -8.70 0.57
C PHE A 78 13.29 -8.19 -0.10
N VAL A 79 13.37 -6.88 -0.26
CA VAL A 79 14.54 -6.18 -0.78
C VAL A 79 15.02 -5.17 0.26
N PRO A 80 16.22 -5.36 0.85
CA PRO A 80 16.72 -4.44 1.86
C PRO A 80 17.05 -3.08 1.26
N GLU A 81 16.62 -2.00 1.93
CA GLU A 81 16.99 -0.64 1.54
C GLU A 81 18.51 -0.43 1.70
N PRO A 82 19.23 0.13 0.68
CA PRO A 82 20.67 0.34 0.76
C PRO A 82 21.07 1.21 1.97
N VAL A 83 22.06 0.74 2.75
CA VAL A 83 22.51 1.42 3.98
C VAL A 83 23.50 2.55 3.73
N ASP A 84 24.12 2.59 2.56
CA ASP A 84 25.16 3.55 2.14
C ASP A 84 24.58 4.86 1.55
N ARG A 85 23.26 5.00 1.53
CA ARG A 85 22.55 6.13 0.93
C ARG A 85 21.54 6.76 1.90
N PRO A 86 21.18 8.05 1.71
CA PRO A 86 20.11 8.64 2.48
C PRO A 86 18.82 7.83 2.35
N ARG A 87 18.24 7.45 3.48
CA ARG A 87 16.97 6.71 3.53
C ARG A 87 15.78 7.64 3.31
N GLY A 88 14.69 7.13 2.79
CA GLY A 88 13.45 7.86 2.63
C GLY A 88 12.47 7.18 1.69
N LEU A 89 11.19 7.56 1.79
CA LEU A 89 10.12 6.97 1.01
C LEU A 89 10.43 6.94 -0.50
N THR A 90 10.82 8.07 -1.07
CA THR A 90 11.13 8.18 -2.50
C THR A 90 12.27 7.24 -2.90
N ARG A 91 13.32 7.14 -2.07
CA ARG A 91 14.46 6.27 -2.36
C ARG A 91 14.12 4.79 -2.28
N ALA A 92 13.36 4.38 -1.28
CA ALA A 92 12.87 3.01 -1.18
C ALA A 92 12.04 2.64 -2.42
N ILE A 93 11.16 3.54 -2.85
CA ILE A 93 10.33 3.35 -4.05
C ILE A 93 11.19 3.23 -5.31
N GLU A 94 12.12 4.18 -5.55
CA GLU A 94 13.04 4.17 -6.70
C GLU A 94 13.84 2.85 -6.75
N TYR A 95 14.32 2.39 -5.60
CA TYR A 95 15.08 1.15 -5.49
C TYR A 95 14.22 -0.07 -5.79
N GLY A 96 12.99 -0.12 -5.27
CA GLY A 96 12.04 -1.19 -5.55
C GLY A 96 11.64 -1.25 -7.03
N ILE A 97 11.39 -0.11 -7.66
CA ILE A 97 11.08 -0.02 -9.10
C ILE A 97 12.27 -0.55 -9.93
N ALA A 98 13.49 -0.12 -9.60
CA ALA A 98 14.69 -0.58 -10.29
C ALA A 98 14.89 -2.09 -10.13
N HIS A 99 14.64 -2.63 -8.93
CA HIS A 99 14.71 -4.07 -8.67
C HIS A 99 13.63 -4.84 -9.44
N ALA A 100 12.41 -4.34 -9.48
CA ALA A 100 11.31 -4.93 -10.25
C ALA A 100 11.64 -5.04 -11.76
N GLY A 101 12.29 -4.01 -12.32
CA GLY A 101 12.69 -3.97 -13.73
C GLY A 101 13.95 -4.79 -14.06
N ALA A 102 14.79 -5.09 -13.07
CA ALA A 102 16.04 -5.85 -13.29
C ALA A 102 15.84 -7.37 -13.31
N SER A 103 14.74 -7.87 -12.80
CA SER A 103 14.40 -9.29 -12.80
C SER A 103 13.89 -9.67 -14.20
N GLY A 104 14.80 -10.04 -15.08
CA GLY A 104 14.56 -10.37 -16.49
C GLY A 104 13.80 -11.67 -16.75
N ASP A 105 12.96 -12.12 -15.84
CA ASP A 105 12.05 -13.21 -16.10
C ASP A 105 10.93 -12.73 -17.06
N GLU A 106 10.87 -13.39 -18.20
CA GLU A 106 9.98 -13.18 -19.35
C GLU A 106 8.46 -13.36 -19.08
N LEU A 107 8.03 -13.25 -17.84
CA LEU A 107 6.64 -12.90 -17.57
C LEU A 107 6.49 -11.47 -18.05
N GLU A 108 5.75 -11.29 -19.14
CA GLU A 108 5.30 -10.01 -19.67
C GLU A 108 4.59 -9.25 -18.55
N ALA A 109 5.37 -8.70 -17.60
CA ALA A 109 4.84 -7.85 -16.56
C ALA A 109 4.16 -6.68 -17.25
N GLN A 110 2.85 -6.63 -17.19
CA GLN A 110 2.07 -5.59 -17.89
C GLN A 110 2.26 -4.22 -17.24
N GLY A 111 2.91 -4.15 -16.06
CA GLY A 111 3.24 -2.89 -15.44
C GLY A 111 3.84 -3.02 -14.05
N VAL A 112 4.29 -1.86 -13.55
CA VAL A 112 4.77 -1.69 -12.18
C VAL A 112 3.83 -0.76 -11.44
N ALA A 113 3.45 -1.16 -10.23
CA ALA A 113 2.65 -0.36 -9.31
C ALA A 113 3.44 -0.10 -8.02
N VAL A 114 3.30 1.08 -7.46
CA VAL A 114 3.76 1.42 -6.10
C VAL A 114 2.53 1.60 -5.24
N LEU A 115 2.42 0.79 -4.20
CA LEU A 115 1.34 0.79 -3.22
C LEU A 115 1.89 1.17 -1.85
N LEU A 116 1.30 2.14 -1.15
CA LEU A 116 1.70 2.43 0.23
C LEU A 116 1.35 1.26 1.16
N GLY A 117 2.19 1.04 2.18
CA GLY A 117 2.07 -0.10 3.09
C GLY A 117 1.19 0.15 4.32
N ASP A 118 0.34 1.17 4.31
CA ASP A 118 -0.47 1.58 5.46
C ASP A 118 -1.97 1.66 5.15
N LEU A 119 -2.44 0.72 4.32
CA LEU A 119 -3.82 0.59 3.85
C LEU A 119 -4.48 -0.66 4.47
N PRO A 120 -4.70 -0.72 5.80
CA PRO A 120 -5.14 -1.94 6.47
C PRO A 120 -6.56 -2.38 6.10
N ALA A 121 -7.35 -1.50 5.48
CA ALA A 121 -8.71 -1.80 5.00
C ALA A 121 -8.75 -2.24 3.53
N LEU A 122 -7.60 -2.29 2.85
CA LEU A 122 -7.51 -2.73 1.46
C LEU A 122 -7.99 -4.17 1.31
N LYS A 123 -8.84 -4.40 0.30
CA LYS A 123 -9.28 -5.74 -0.12
C LYS A 123 -8.64 -6.12 -1.45
N PRO A 124 -8.32 -7.41 -1.68
CA PRO A 124 -7.72 -7.87 -2.94
C PRO A 124 -8.49 -7.43 -4.18
N GLU A 125 -9.81 -7.53 -4.16
CA GLU A 125 -10.68 -7.15 -5.26
C GLU A 125 -10.71 -5.65 -5.55
N GLU A 126 -10.43 -4.81 -4.56
CA GLU A 126 -10.30 -3.36 -4.73
C GLU A 126 -9.01 -3.02 -5.47
N LEU A 127 -7.92 -3.72 -5.14
CA LEU A 127 -6.65 -3.59 -5.85
C LEU A 127 -6.77 -4.11 -7.29
N ASP A 128 -7.42 -5.26 -7.50
CA ASP A 128 -7.70 -5.81 -8.82
C ASP A 128 -8.44 -4.78 -9.70
N ALA A 129 -9.51 -4.19 -9.18
CA ALA A 129 -10.30 -3.21 -9.92
C ALA A 129 -9.48 -1.95 -10.31
N ALA A 130 -8.62 -1.46 -9.40
CA ALA A 130 -7.76 -0.32 -9.66
C ALA A 130 -6.68 -0.65 -10.70
N LEU A 131 -6.05 -1.83 -10.63
CA LEU A 131 -5.04 -2.27 -11.58
C LEU A 131 -5.63 -2.54 -12.97
N ASP A 132 -6.83 -3.10 -13.06
CA ASP A 132 -7.58 -3.27 -14.31
C ASP A 132 -7.93 -1.91 -14.95
N ALA A 133 -8.26 -0.91 -14.15
CA ALA A 133 -8.46 0.47 -14.62
C ALA A 133 -7.14 1.10 -15.08
N ALA A 134 -6.06 0.91 -14.32
CA ALA A 134 -4.73 1.44 -14.60
C ALA A 134 -4.16 0.89 -15.93
N ALA A 135 -4.46 -0.36 -16.28
CA ALA A 135 -4.00 -0.99 -17.53
C ALA A 135 -4.41 -0.24 -18.80
N ARG A 136 -5.41 0.65 -18.72
CA ARG A 136 -5.88 1.48 -19.85
C ARG A 136 -5.09 2.78 -20.02
N HIS A 137 -4.15 3.06 -19.13
CA HIS A 137 -3.40 4.32 -19.10
C HIS A 137 -1.89 4.03 -19.00
N PRO A 138 -1.03 4.79 -19.70
CA PRO A 138 0.41 4.66 -19.52
C PRO A 138 0.85 4.92 -18.08
N LEU A 139 0.26 5.93 -17.43
CA LEU A 139 0.51 6.33 -16.05
C LEU A 139 -0.82 6.62 -15.37
N ALA A 140 -1.03 6.07 -14.17
CA ALA A 140 -2.22 6.32 -13.39
C ALA A 140 -1.91 6.38 -11.89
N PHE A 141 -2.79 6.98 -11.10
CA PHE A 141 -2.66 7.05 -9.66
C PHE A 141 -4.02 7.05 -8.95
N VAL A 142 -4.02 6.65 -7.70
CA VAL A 142 -5.13 6.75 -6.78
C VAL A 142 -4.79 7.77 -5.70
N ARG A 143 -5.66 8.75 -5.53
CA ARG A 143 -5.57 9.76 -4.49
C ARG A 143 -5.90 9.16 -3.13
N ASP A 144 -5.27 9.64 -2.05
CA ASP A 144 -5.67 9.29 -0.69
C ASP A 144 -7.05 9.87 -0.34
N ALA A 145 -7.66 9.37 0.71
CA ALA A 145 -8.98 9.82 1.16
C ALA A 145 -8.98 11.27 1.67
N ASP A 146 -7.82 11.79 2.09
CA ASP A 146 -7.65 13.19 2.52
C ASP A 146 -7.51 14.16 1.33
N GLY A 147 -7.35 13.63 0.12
CA GLY A 147 -7.35 14.39 -1.13
C GLY A 147 -6.02 15.06 -1.49
N THR A 148 -4.95 14.82 -0.75
CA THR A 148 -3.63 15.47 -0.95
C THR A 148 -2.52 14.50 -1.32
N GLY A 149 -2.59 13.27 -0.81
CA GLY A 149 -1.60 12.22 -1.02
C GLY A 149 -1.97 11.27 -2.15
N THR A 150 -1.18 10.22 -2.27
CA THR A 150 -1.35 9.14 -3.25
C THR A 150 -1.10 7.82 -2.55
N THR A 151 -2.01 6.88 -2.68
CA THR A 151 -1.89 5.53 -2.11
C THR A 151 -1.39 4.51 -3.12
N LEU A 152 -1.70 4.69 -4.41
CA LEU A 152 -1.26 3.85 -5.51
C LEU A 152 -0.79 4.72 -6.68
N ALA A 153 0.36 4.39 -7.28
CA ALA A 153 0.80 4.95 -8.56
C ALA A 153 1.29 3.83 -9.48
N THR A 154 0.93 3.89 -10.75
CA THR A 154 1.18 2.81 -11.71
C THR A 154 1.81 3.32 -12.99
N ALA A 155 2.61 2.47 -13.62
CA ALA A 155 3.03 2.60 -15.01
C ALA A 155 2.77 1.27 -15.72
N SER A 156 2.02 1.29 -16.81
CA SER A 156 1.81 0.12 -17.66
C SER A 156 3.07 -0.21 -18.45
N SER A 157 3.12 -1.39 -19.08
CA SER A 157 4.27 -1.86 -19.88
C SER A 157 4.71 -0.80 -20.89
N GLY A 158 6.01 -0.55 -20.95
CA GLY A 158 6.61 0.45 -21.83
C GLY A 158 6.62 1.88 -21.28
N ALA A 159 5.90 2.16 -20.19
CA ALA A 159 5.97 3.45 -19.50
C ALA A 159 6.98 3.41 -18.35
N VAL A 160 7.56 4.58 -18.02
CA VAL A 160 8.53 4.71 -16.93
C VAL A 160 7.85 5.31 -15.71
N LEU A 161 7.77 4.55 -14.63
CA LEU A 161 7.25 5.03 -13.36
C LEU A 161 8.28 5.91 -12.66
N ARG A 162 8.01 7.21 -12.61
CA ARG A 162 8.76 8.18 -11.82
C ARG A 162 7.93 8.55 -10.60
N PRO A 163 8.35 8.18 -9.38
CA PRO A 163 7.53 8.39 -8.19
C PRO A 163 7.52 9.87 -7.77
N HIS A 164 6.32 10.37 -7.43
CA HIS A 164 6.11 11.72 -6.90
C HIS A 164 5.50 11.70 -5.49
N PHE A 165 5.72 10.63 -4.72
CA PHE A 165 5.19 10.47 -3.37
C PHE A 165 5.73 11.52 -2.37
N GLY A 166 5.00 11.73 -1.27
CA GLY A 166 5.27 12.72 -0.24
C GLY A 166 4.22 13.84 -0.24
N ALA A 167 4.51 15.00 0.36
CA ALA A 167 3.55 16.10 0.47
C ALA A 167 2.99 16.51 -0.89
N ASP A 168 1.67 16.74 -0.97
CA ASP A 168 0.93 17.12 -2.19
C ASP A 168 1.17 16.17 -3.38
N SER A 169 1.37 14.88 -3.10
CA SER A 169 1.73 13.90 -4.14
C SER A 169 0.65 13.73 -5.20
N ALA A 170 -0.62 13.85 -4.86
CA ALA A 170 -1.71 13.78 -5.83
C ALA A 170 -1.59 14.88 -6.90
N ALA A 171 -1.38 16.13 -6.47
CA ALA A 171 -1.19 17.24 -7.41
C ALA A 171 0.07 17.06 -8.27
N ARG A 172 1.15 16.51 -7.69
CA ARG A 172 2.40 16.26 -8.43
C ARG A 172 2.26 15.12 -9.44
N HIS A 173 1.56 14.03 -9.11
CA HIS A 173 1.27 12.97 -10.07
C HIS A 173 0.39 13.50 -11.21
N ALA A 174 -0.67 14.25 -10.92
CA ALA A 174 -1.51 14.87 -11.94
C ALA A 174 -0.70 15.79 -12.87
N ALA A 175 0.17 16.67 -12.31
CA ALA A 175 1.03 17.56 -13.08
C ALA A 175 2.07 16.80 -13.93
N ALA A 176 2.47 15.59 -13.52
CA ALA A 176 3.37 14.71 -14.27
C ALA A 176 2.65 13.88 -15.36
N GLY A 177 1.35 14.07 -15.56
CA GLY A 177 0.58 13.41 -16.61
C GLY A 177 -0.02 12.06 -16.22
N PHE A 178 -0.05 11.73 -14.94
CA PHE A 178 -0.77 10.55 -14.45
C PHE A 178 -2.28 10.80 -14.49
N VAL A 179 -3.04 9.80 -14.91
CA VAL A 179 -4.50 9.82 -14.86
C VAL A 179 -4.96 9.42 -13.46
N GLU A 180 -5.80 10.23 -12.86
CA GLU A 180 -6.42 9.91 -11.57
C GLU A 180 -7.50 8.85 -11.77
N LEU A 181 -7.45 7.78 -10.99
CA LEU A 181 -8.41 6.69 -10.99
C LEU A 181 -9.41 6.88 -9.84
N GLU A 182 -10.67 6.58 -10.11
CA GLU A 182 -11.62 6.32 -9.04
C GLU A 182 -11.24 5.03 -8.31
N ALA A 183 -11.26 5.06 -6.99
CA ALA A 183 -10.93 3.93 -6.16
C ALA A 183 -11.91 3.74 -5.01
N SER A 184 -11.98 2.51 -4.52
CA SER A 184 -12.72 2.16 -3.33
C SER A 184 -12.09 2.79 -2.07
N ALA A 185 -12.90 2.92 -1.04
CA ALA A 185 -12.49 3.54 0.20
C ALA A 185 -11.32 2.81 0.88
N GLY A 186 -11.26 1.46 0.80
CA GLY A 186 -10.18 0.67 1.38
C GLY A 186 -8.82 0.92 0.73
N LEU A 187 -8.79 1.16 -0.60
CA LEU A 187 -7.57 1.52 -1.31
C LEU A 187 -7.16 2.97 -1.11
N ALA A 188 -8.11 3.87 -0.88
CA ALA A 188 -7.84 5.29 -0.68
C ALA A 188 -7.48 5.64 0.78
N ARG A 189 -7.91 4.85 1.79
CA ARG A 189 -7.76 5.17 3.21
C ARG A 189 -6.44 4.65 3.76
N ASP A 190 -5.42 5.49 3.77
CA ASP A 190 -4.21 5.30 4.58
C ASP A 190 -4.46 5.72 6.04
N VAL A 191 -3.71 5.13 6.95
CA VAL A 191 -3.92 5.33 8.40
C VAL A 191 -2.73 6.05 9.01
N ASP A 192 -2.82 7.36 9.15
CA ASP A 192 -1.83 8.22 9.81
C ASP A 192 -2.30 8.79 11.14
N THR A 193 -3.62 8.87 11.36
CA THR A 193 -4.25 9.46 12.53
C THR A 193 -5.19 8.49 13.22
N ILE A 194 -5.65 8.84 14.44
CA ILE A 194 -6.63 8.03 15.17
C ILE A 194 -8.00 8.03 14.47
N ASP A 195 -8.38 9.15 13.85
CA ASP A 195 -9.63 9.27 13.12
C ASP A 195 -9.58 8.41 11.85
N ALA A 196 -8.47 8.43 11.11
CA ALA A 196 -8.27 7.55 9.96
C ALA A 196 -8.27 6.04 10.35
N LEU A 197 -7.75 5.70 11.55
CA LEU A 197 -7.87 4.34 12.08
C LEU A 197 -9.32 3.97 12.36
N ALA A 198 -10.11 4.88 12.96
CA ALA A 198 -11.52 4.62 13.22
C ALA A 198 -12.29 4.38 11.91
N GLU A 199 -12.08 5.23 10.90
CA GLU A 199 -12.68 5.06 9.57
C GLU A 199 -12.26 3.74 8.90
N ALA A 200 -10.96 3.38 8.97
CA ALA A 200 -10.48 2.12 8.44
C ALA A 200 -11.14 0.91 9.13
N LEU A 201 -11.36 0.97 10.45
CA LEU A 201 -12.06 -0.08 11.20
C LEU A 201 -13.53 -0.23 10.75
N GLU A 202 -14.21 0.88 10.42
CA GLU A 202 -15.59 0.86 9.88
C GLU A 202 -15.64 0.24 8.48
N LEU A 203 -14.61 0.46 7.63
CA LEU A 203 -14.46 -0.16 6.32
C LEU A 203 -14.18 -1.67 6.40
N GLY A 204 -13.69 -2.13 7.55
CA GLY A 204 -13.26 -3.50 7.79
C GLY A 204 -11.79 -3.69 7.42
N VAL A 205 -10.96 -3.81 8.45
CA VAL A 205 -9.50 -4.01 8.34
C VAL A 205 -9.11 -5.48 8.32
N GLY A 206 -7.88 -5.77 7.92
CA GLY A 206 -7.31 -7.11 7.98
C GLY A 206 -7.17 -7.65 9.43
N PRO A 207 -6.94 -8.96 9.57
CA PRO A 207 -6.98 -9.64 10.87
C PRO A 207 -5.93 -9.16 11.86
N LEU A 208 -4.73 -8.78 11.38
CA LEU A 208 -3.65 -8.32 12.26
C LEU A 208 -3.96 -6.93 12.84
N THR A 209 -4.48 -6.03 12.01
CA THR A 209 -4.92 -4.69 12.43
C THR A 209 -6.10 -4.79 13.39
N SER A 210 -7.09 -5.62 13.11
CA SER A 210 -8.23 -5.86 13.99
C SER A 210 -7.77 -6.34 15.39
N ALA A 211 -6.85 -7.31 15.44
CA ALA A 211 -6.28 -7.80 16.68
C ALA A 211 -5.48 -6.75 17.44
N ALA A 212 -4.67 -5.94 16.75
CA ALA A 212 -3.87 -4.88 17.36
C ALA A 212 -4.75 -3.76 17.92
N ALA A 213 -5.75 -3.30 17.17
CA ALA A 213 -6.71 -2.27 17.60
C ALA A 213 -7.53 -2.72 18.80
N SER A 214 -8.02 -3.95 18.82
CA SER A 214 -8.79 -4.51 19.94
C SER A 214 -7.99 -4.50 21.26
N ARG A 215 -6.68 -4.78 21.20
CA ARG A 215 -5.80 -4.75 22.39
C ARG A 215 -5.67 -3.34 22.98
N ILE A 216 -5.66 -2.32 22.12
CA ILE A 216 -5.56 -0.92 22.54
C ILE A 216 -6.86 -0.48 23.23
N LEU A 217 -8.02 -0.80 22.64
CA LEU A 217 -9.33 -0.47 23.19
C LEU A 217 -9.56 -1.12 24.56
N LEU A 218 -9.19 -2.40 24.72
CA LEU A 218 -9.32 -3.12 26.00
C LEU A 218 -8.44 -2.50 27.11
N ARG A 219 -7.25 -2.02 26.80
CA ARG A 219 -6.36 -1.34 27.76
C ARG A 219 -6.84 0.05 28.13
N GLY A 220 -7.35 0.82 27.16
CA GLY A 220 -7.90 2.15 27.40
C GLY A 220 -9.14 2.13 28.30
N GLY A 221 -10.00 1.10 28.16
CA GLY A 221 -11.17 0.90 29.03
C GLY A 221 -10.85 0.51 30.48
N ALA A 222 -9.69 -0.07 30.73
CA ALA A 222 -9.27 -0.48 32.09
C ALA A 222 -8.67 0.67 32.94
N SER A 223 -8.42 1.83 32.34
CA SER A 223 -7.77 2.98 33.02
C SER A 223 -8.74 4.08 33.49
N ALA A 224 -10.06 3.87 33.40
CA ALA A 224 -11.01 4.81 33.99
C ALA A 224 -11.01 4.67 35.52
N PRO A 225 -10.57 5.69 36.31
CA PRO A 225 -10.64 5.63 37.77
C PRO A 225 -12.13 5.57 38.17
N LYS A 226 -12.50 4.55 38.95
CA LYS A 226 -13.74 4.59 39.69
C LYS A 226 -13.60 5.76 40.66
N SER A 227 -14.29 6.86 40.36
CA SER A 227 -14.44 7.95 41.35
C SER A 227 -15.22 7.45 42.54
N PRO A 228 -14.82 7.88 43.77
CA PRO A 228 -15.40 7.46 45.05
C PRO A 228 -16.83 7.98 45.24
#